data_bba05f3a1f847a4ffa359195a4612812
#
_entry.id   bba05f3a1f847a4ffa359195a4612812
#
_cell.length_a   1.000
_cell.length_b   1.000
_cell.length_c   1.000
_cell.angle_alpha   90.00
_cell.angle_beta   90.00
_cell.angle_gamma   90.00
#
_symmetry.space_group_name_H-M   'P 1'
#
loop_
_entity.id
_entity.type
_entity.pdbx_description
1 polymer ?
#
loop_
_entity_poly.entity_id
_entity_poly.type
_entity_poly.pdbx_seq_one_letter_code
_entity_poly.pdbx_strand_id
1 'polypeptide(L)'
;MSERIPVRTVETFEPARPKTKAKTSDNLIHTRSFTGLFRNLRISGAGFLFLLFFGTVWLNWGGRQAVLWDLSESKFHIFGATFWPQDFILLSALLIIAAFGLFAITVFAGRVWCGYTCPQSSWTWIFMWCEKITEGERNQRIKLQAAPWGINKLMRRSAKHTLWLAISLLTGLTFVGYFTPIRPLAEELLTLQMSGVSLFWVLFFTGATYINAGWLREAVCMHMCPYARFQSVMFDKDTLTISYDVARGENRGPRKREVKPAEVGLGDCIDCQLCVQVCPTGIDIRDGLQMECIGCAACIDACDSIMDKMGYARGLISYTSEHQLQGGKTHLLRPRLIGYTAVLLVMITALVVALVERPMVSLDVSKDRGLFRENSQGQIENIYSLKVINKTQQRQDYQFSLVDADDFELQGKTLLSLAPGEIVDVPVSVVMLKERPASGSQSIGFEVVDSDEPGVYSVAKSRFVAPMNR
;
A
#
# COMPACT_ATOMS: atom_id res chain seq x y z
N MET A 1 12.78 -22.24 53.55
CA MET A 1 13.33 -23.06 52.43
C MET A 1 12.92 -22.36 51.12
N SER A 2 13.84 -21.61 50.53
CA SER A 2 13.60 -20.91 49.25
C SER A 2 14.05 -21.83 48.13
N GLU A 3 13.09 -22.41 47.41
CA GLU A 3 13.35 -23.18 46.20
C GLU A 3 13.91 -22.25 45.13
N ARG A 4 15.19 -22.41 44.78
CA ARG A 4 15.81 -21.72 43.65
C ARG A 4 15.32 -22.40 42.37
N ILE A 5 14.51 -21.66 41.57
CA ILE A 5 14.14 -22.07 40.21
C ILE A 5 15.43 -22.19 39.39
N PRO A 6 15.77 -23.37 38.80
CA PRO A 6 16.94 -23.49 37.96
C PRO A 6 16.75 -22.64 36.71
N VAL A 7 17.53 -21.56 36.61
CA VAL A 7 17.65 -20.78 35.37
C VAL A 7 18.38 -21.65 34.36
N ARG A 8 17.66 -22.28 33.42
CA ARG A 8 18.26 -22.85 32.23
C ARG A 8 18.88 -21.68 31.44
N THR A 9 20.19 -21.65 31.38
CA THR A 9 20.92 -20.83 30.41
C THR A 9 20.41 -21.23 29.03
N VAL A 10 19.59 -20.39 28.43
CA VAL A 10 19.27 -20.44 27.00
C VAL A 10 20.65 -20.22 26.34
N GLU A 11 21.20 -21.25 25.69
CA GLU A 11 22.30 -21.02 24.75
C GLU A 11 21.80 -20.03 23.76
N THR A 12 22.24 -18.77 23.91
CA THR A 12 22.02 -17.75 22.93
C THR A 12 22.64 -18.26 21.64
N PHE A 13 21.80 -18.64 20.68
CA PHE A 13 22.27 -18.95 19.34
C PHE A 13 22.94 -17.66 18.84
N GLU A 14 24.26 -17.61 18.99
CA GLU A 14 25.06 -16.58 18.35
C GLU A 14 24.84 -16.80 16.84
N PRO A 15 24.15 -15.89 16.15
CA PRO A 15 24.05 -16.01 14.72
C PRO A 15 25.47 -15.98 14.19
N ALA A 16 25.86 -17.04 13.47
CA ALA A 16 27.18 -17.16 12.87
C ALA A 16 27.46 -15.81 12.18
N ARG A 17 28.46 -15.07 12.73
CA ARG A 17 28.81 -13.76 12.16
C ARG A 17 29.10 -13.99 10.70
N PRO A 18 28.33 -13.38 9.79
CA PRO A 18 28.59 -13.57 8.38
C PRO A 18 30.04 -13.17 8.14
N LYS A 19 30.83 -14.04 7.53
CA LYS A 19 32.15 -13.70 7.00
C LYS A 19 31.98 -12.77 5.78
N THR A 20 31.16 -11.76 5.93
CA THR A 20 31.00 -10.69 4.96
C THR A 20 32.25 -9.83 5.10
N LYS A 21 33.18 -9.98 4.16
CA LYS A 21 34.15 -8.93 3.89
C LYS A 21 33.38 -7.61 3.86
N ALA A 22 33.82 -6.65 4.69
CA ALA A 22 33.22 -5.32 4.74
C ALA A 22 32.97 -4.86 3.31
N LYS A 23 31.70 -4.54 2.99
CA LYS A 23 31.31 -4.00 1.69
C LYS A 23 32.05 -2.67 1.54
N THR A 24 33.16 -2.69 0.80
CA THR A 24 33.72 -1.44 0.27
C THR A 24 32.68 -0.85 -0.69
N SER A 25 32.62 0.48 -0.79
CA SER A 25 31.65 1.26 -1.55
C SER A 25 31.43 0.85 -3.02
N ASP A 26 32.24 -0.05 -3.55
CA ASP A 26 32.19 -0.52 -4.93
C ASP A 26 31.45 -1.86 -5.14
N ASN A 27 30.86 -2.46 -4.12
CA ASN A 27 30.22 -3.78 -4.24
C ASN A 27 28.75 -3.69 -4.64
N LEU A 28 28.47 -3.21 -5.85
CA LEU A 28 27.17 -3.36 -6.48
C LEU A 28 26.86 -4.85 -6.70
N ILE A 29 25.71 -5.31 -6.21
CA ILE A 29 25.30 -6.71 -6.38
C ILE A 29 24.87 -6.94 -7.82
N HIS A 30 25.65 -7.71 -8.56
CA HIS A 30 25.33 -8.14 -9.92
C HIS A 30 24.61 -9.49 -9.89
N THR A 31 23.32 -9.47 -10.10
CA THR A 31 22.49 -10.69 -10.13
C THR A 31 22.62 -11.42 -11.47
N ARG A 32 22.58 -12.75 -11.42
CA ARG A 32 22.49 -13.61 -12.58
C ARG A 32 21.03 -13.88 -12.96
N SER A 33 20.75 -13.99 -14.24
CA SER A 33 19.42 -14.37 -14.72
C SER A 33 19.15 -15.85 -14.43
N PHE A 34 17.89 -16.14 -14.09
CA PHE A 34 17.39 -17.49 -13.82
C PHE A 34 16.00 -17.64 -14.46
N THR A 35 15.54 -18.87 -14.59
CA THR A 35 14.20 -19.23 -15.09
C THR A 35 13.57 -20.21 -14.11
N GLY A 36 12.26 -20.13 -13.92
CA GLY A 36 11.54 -21.05 -13.05
C GLY A 36 10.14 -20.55 -12.71
N LEU A 37 9.41 -21.31 -11.92
CA LEU A 37 8.04 -21.07 -11.53
C LEU A 37 7.90 -19.75 -10.75
N PHE A 38 8.74 -19.58 -9.71
CA PHE A 38 8.65 -18.43 -8.83
C PHE A 38 9.04 -17.13 -9.54
N ARG A 39 9.98 -17.19 -10.50
CA ARG A 39 10.28 -16.05 -11.37
C ARG A 39 9.05 -15.66 -12.19
N ASN A 40 8.32 -16.62 -12.77
CA ASN A 40 7.15 -16.32 -13.59
C ASN A 40 6.01 -15.74 -12.73
N LEU A 41 5.76 -16.29 -11.55
CA LEU A 41 4.79 -15.74 -10.60
C LEU A 41 5.14 -14.29 -10.21
N ARG A 42 6.41 -14.01 -9.97
CA ARG A 42 6.89 -12.66 -9.66
C ARG A 42 6.68 -11.70 -10.83
N ILE A 43 6.99 -12.11 -12.05
CA ILE A 43 6.77 -11.28 -13.26
C ILE A 43 5.28 -11.01 -13.45
N SER A 44 4.43 -12.04 -13.31
CA SER A 44 2.98 -11.87 -13.46
C SER A 44 2.40 -10.96 -12.39
N GLY A 45 2.79 -11.14 -11.12
CA GLY A 45 2.34 -10.28 -10.02
C GLY A 45 2.79 -8.83 -10.19
N ALA A 46 4.07 -8.60 -10.49
CA ALA A 46 4.60 -7.27 -10.75
C ALA A 46 3.95 -6.63 -12.00
N GLY A 47 3.78 -7.42 -13.08
CA GLY A 47 3.14 -6.96 -14.31
C GLY A 47 1.69 -6.52 -14.08
N PHE A 48 0.92 -7.29 -13.30
CA PHE A 48 -0.45 -6.92 -12.92
C PHE A 48 -0.47 -5.60 -12.12
N LEU A 49 0.42 -5.45 -11.13
CA LEU A 49 0.50 -4.21 -10.35
C LEU A 49 0.91 -3.01 -11.20
N PHE A 50 1.85 -3.18 -12.14
CA PHE A 50 2.23 -2.13 -13.08
C PHE A 50 1.09 -1.77 -14.03
N LEU A 51 0.34 -2.75 -14.52
CA LEU A 51 -0.83 -2.50 -15.36
C LEU A 51 -1.89 -1.71 -14.58
N LEU A 52 -2.13 -2.06 -13.33
CA LEU A 52 -3.02 -1.27 -12.47
C LEU A 52 -2.46 0.15 -12.26
N PHE A 53 -1.21 0.29 -11.84
CA PHE A 53 -0.62 1.59 -11.53
C PHE A 53 -0.53 2.52 -12.73
N PHE A 54 0.00 2.05 -13.86
CA PHE A 54 0.14 2.86 -15.07
C PHE A 54 -1.15 2.95 -15.89
N GLY A 55 -2.04 1.96 -15.81
CA GLY A 55 -3.25 1.87 -16.64
C GLY A 55 -4.44 2.61 -16.08
N THR A 56 -4.73 2.46 -14.78
CA THR A 56 -5.97 3.02 -14.20
C THR A 56 -6.05 4.54 -14.28
N VAL A 57 -4.91 5.24 -14.27
CA VAL A 57 -4.86 6.69 -14.40
C VAL A 57 -5.36 7.19 -15.77
N TRP A 58 -5.27 6.36 -16.83
CA TRP A 58 -5.73 6.70 -18.19
C TRP A 58 -7.18 6.34 -18.46
N LEU A 59 -7.81 5.56 -17.57
CA LEU A 59 -9.21 5.15 -17.72
C LEU A 59 -10.12 6.34 -17.45
N ASN A 60 -11.20 6.45 -18.25
CA ASN A 60 -12.26 7.41 -18.04
C ASN A 60 -13.54 6.71 -17.59
N TRP A 61 -14.28 7.35 -16.71
CA TRP A 61 -15.58 6.92 -16.22
C TRP A 61 -16.51 8.12 -16.10
N GLY A 62 -17.67 8.08 -16.76
CA GLY A 62 -18.64 9.17 -16.68
C GLY A 62 -18.11 10.54 -17.13
N GLY A 63 -17.25 10.60 -18.16
CA GLY A 63 -16.70 11.85 -18.70
C GLY A 63 -15.49 12.41 -17.94
N ARG A 64 -15.04 11.76 -16.87
CA ARG A 64 -13.87 12.15 -16.06
C ARG A 64 -12.88 11.00 -15.90
N GLN A 65 -11.70 11.28 -15.37
CA GLN A 65 -10.73 10.25 -15.01
C GLN A 65 -11.32 9.31 -13.96
N ALA A 66 -11.18 7.99 -14.17
CA ALA A 66 -11.80 6.97 -13.32
C ALA A 66 -11.24 6.96 -11.88
N VAL A 67 -9.95 7.22 -11.72
CA VAL A 67 -9.31 7.39 -10.40
C VAL A 67 -8.61 8.73 -10.38
N LEU A 68 -9.16 9.67 -9.62
CA LEU A 68 -8.64 11.04 -9.48
C LEU A 68 -8.86 11.52 -8.05
N TRP A 69 -7.80 11.92 -7.40
CA TRP A 69 -7.81 12.52 -6.08
C TRP A 69 -7.62 14.03 -6.19
N ASP A 70 -8.69 14.71 -6.52
CA ASP A 70 -8.67 16.17 -6.67
C ASP A 70 -8.59 16.83 -5.30
N LEU A 71 -7.38 17.30 -4.96
CA LEU A 71 -7.13 18.00 -3.72
C LEU A 71 -7.68 19.43 -3.72
N SER A 72 -7.80 20.05 -4.89
CA SER A 72 -8.27 21.43 -5.04
C SER A 72 -9.77 21.55 -4.74
N GLU A 73 -10.55 20.57 -5.23
CA GLU A 73 -11.98 20.48 -4.95
C GLU A 73 -12.30 19.60 -3.74
N SER A 74 -11.28 18.97 -3.12
CA SER A 74 -11.45 18.03 -2.02
C SER A 74 -12.39 16.87 -2.38
N LYS A 75 -12.29 16.35 -3.61
CA LYS A 75 -13.10 15.26 -4.15
C LYS A 75 -12.21 14.09 -4.56
N PHE A 76 -12.55 12.91 -4.10
CA PHE A 76 -11.79 11.68 -4.36
C PHE A 76 -12.65 10.75 -5.21
N HIS A 77 -12.35 10.69 -6.51
CA HIS A 77 -13.08 9.89 -7.46
C HIS A 77 -12.44 8.50 -7.60
N ILE A 78 -13.24 7.46 -7.41
CA ILE A 78 -12.85 6.06 -7.63
C ILE A 78 -13.96 5.42 -8.46
N PHE A 79 -13.74 5.29 -9.76
CA PHE A 79 -14.73 4.86 -10.74
C PHE A 79 -16.05 5.65 -10.63
N GLY A 80 -17.17 4.98 -10.42
CA GLY A 80 -18.49 5.61 -10.25
C GLY A 80 -18.72 6.26 -8.89
N ALA A 81 -17.84 6.09 -7.91
CA ALA A 81 -18.00 6.66 -6.58
C ALA A 81 -17.17 7.93 -6.39
N THR A 82 -17.76 8.92 -5.70
CA THR A 82 -17.05 10.11 -5.23
C THR A 82 -17.05 10.10 -3.71
N PHE A 83 -15.87 10.26 -3.13
CA PHE A 83 -15.66 10.36 -1.69
C PHE A 83 -15.27 11.79 -1.32
N TRP A 84 -15.66 12.20 -0.12
CA TRP A 84 -15.46 13.54 0.41
C TRP A 84 -14.54 13.47 1.64
N PRO A 85 -14.01 14.59 2.14
CA PRO A 85 -13.21 14.58 3.36
C PRO A 85 -13.92 13.96 4.57
N GLN A 86 -15.25 14.05 4.64
CA GLN A 86 -16.06 13.42 5.69
C GLN A 86 -15.99 11.89 5.65
N ASP A 87 -15.70 11.31 4.47
CA ASP A 87 -15.60 9.87 4.26
C ASP A 87 -14.17 9.32 4.57
N PHE A 88 -13.24 10.15 5.08
CA PHE A 88 -11.87 9.72 5.40
C PHE A 88 -11.82 8.60 6.45
N ILE A 89 -12.86 8.42 7.24
CA ILE A 89 -12.97 7.28 8.14
C ILE A 89 -12.92 5.94 7.39
N LEU A 90 -13.52 5.88 6.19
CA LEU A 90 -13.51 4.68 5.33
C LEU A 90 -12.10 4.42 4.78
N LEU A 91 -11.38 5.49 4.38
CA LEU A 91 -9.98 5.37 3.96
C LEU A 91 -9.08 4.90 5.11
N SER A 92 -9.27 5.46 6.31
CA SER A 92 -8.52 5.04 7.50
C SER A 92 -8.79 3.56 7.83
N ALA A 93 -10.05 3.12 7.78
CA ALA A 93 -10.42 1.72 7.96
C ALA A 93 -9.76 0.81 6.90
N LEU A 94 -9.76 1.22 5.62
CA LEU A 94 -9.10 0.49 4.54
C LEU A 94 -7.59 0.34 4.78
N LEU A 95 -6.90 1.41 5.21
CA LEU A 95 -5.47 1.37 5.51
C LEU A 95 -5.16 0.45 6.71
N ILE A 96 -6.00 0.47 7.74
CA ILE A 96 -5.86 -0.43 8.89
C ILE A 96 -6.07 -1.89 8.45
N ILE A 97 -7.10 -2.18 7.66
CA ILE A 97 -7.35 -3.51 7.08
C ILE A 97 -6.16 -3.98 6.25
N ALA A 98 -5.59 -3.11 5.41
CA ALA A 98 -4.40 -3.41 4.61
C ALA A 98 -3.18 -3.75 5.50
N ALA A 99 -2.98 -3.01 6.60
CA ALA A 99 -1.91 -3.27 7.55
C ALA A 99 -2.10 -4.63 8.26
N PHE A 100 -3.31 -4.93 8.75
CA PHE A 100 -3.63 -6.23 9.36
C PHE A 100 -3.53 -7.38 8.35
N GLY A 101 -3.96 -7.17 7.11
CA GLY A 101 -3.77 -8.14 6.00
C GLY A 101 -2.30 -8.45 5.75
N LEU A 102 -1.46 -7.40 5.74
CA LEU A 102 -0.03 -7.56 5.60
C LEU A 102 0.58 -8.35 6.77
N PHE A 103 0.12 -8.12 8.00
CA PHE A 103 0.55 -8.89 9.16
C PHE A 103 0.10 -10.35 9.09
N ALA A 104 -1.14 -10.61 8.69
CA ALA A 104 -1.66 -11.96 8.50
C ALA A 104 -0.82 -12.75 7.47
N ILE A 105 -0.53 -12.15 6.32
CA ILE A 105 0.33 -12.74 5.28
C ILE A 105 1.75 -12.98 5.82
N THR A 106 2.28 -12.07 6.64
CA THR A 106 3.62 -12.23 7.23
C THR A 106 3.68 -13.40 8.21
N VAL A 107 2.69 -13.57 9.05
CA VAL A 107 2.62 -14.73 9.96
C VAL A 107 2.50 -16.03 9.15
N PHE A 108 1.73 -16.03 8.06
CA PHE A 108 1.56 -17.22 7.21
C PHE A 108 2.81 -17.56 6.39
N ALA A 109 3.32 -16.62 5.58
CA ALA A 109 4.33 -16.87 4.56
C ALA A 109 5.54 -15.90 4.62
N GLY A 110 5.85 -15.40 5.80
CA GLY A 110 7.02 -14.56 6.03
C GLY A 110 7.07 -13.33 5.11
N ARG A 111 8.13 -13.20 4.33
CA ARG A 111 8.39 -12.03 3.48
C ARG A 111 7.86 -12.15 2.04
N VAL A 112 6.85 -12.94 1.80
CA VAL A 112 6.29 -13.12 0.45
C VAL A 112 5.86 -11.79 -0.18
N TRP A 113 5.27 -10.87 0.61
CA TRP A 113 4.93 -9.52 0.13
C TRP A 113 6.15 -8.80 -0.44
N CYS A 114 7.27 -8.80 0.27
CA CYS A 114 8.50 -8.12 -0.17
C CYS A 114 9.05 -8.70 -1.47
N GLY A 115 8.90 -10.01 -1.68
CA GLY A 115 9.41 -10.69 -2.87
C GLY A 115 8.59 -10.51 -4.13
N TYR A 116 7.25 -10.35 -4.02
CA TYR A 116 6.33 -10.45 -5.17
C TYR A 116 5.56 -9.18 -5.48
N THR A 117 5.16 -8.41 -4.46
CA THR A 117 4.21 -7.31 -4.63
C THR A 117 4.71 -5.96 -4.12
N CYS A 118 5.77 -5.94 -3.31
CA CYS A 118 6.32 -4.69 -2.79
C CYS A 118 6.78 -3.77 -3.94
N PRO A 119 6.35 -2.50 -3.99
CA PRO A 119 6.77 -1.56 -5.02
C PRO A 119 8.29 -1.44 -5.12
N GLN A 120 9.01 -1.26 -4.00
CA GLN A 120 10.47 -1.14 -4.00
C GLN A 120 11.15 -2.32 -4.70
N SER A 121 10.73 -3.56 -4.41
CA SER A 121 11.31 -4.75 -5.04
C SER A 121 10.96 -4.84 -6.52
N SER A 122 9.76 -4.44 -6.91
CA SER A 122 9.30 -4.46 -8.30
C SER A 122 10.03 -3.45 -9.16
N TRP A 123 10.14 -2.18 -8.70
CA TRP A 123 10.92 -1.14 -9.42
C TRP A 123 12.40 -1.48 -9.49
N THR A 124 13.01 -1.95 -8.39
CA THR A 124 14.40 -2.41 -8.41
C THR A 124 14.63 -3.53 -9.43
N TRP A 125 13.67 -4.47 -9.55
CA TRP A 125 13.77 -5.54 -10.54
C TRP A 125 13.71 -5.02 -11.98
N ILE A 126 12.84 -4.05 -12.31
CA ILE A 126 12.82 -3.41 -13.64
C ILE A 126 14.14 -2.70 -13.93
N PHE A 127 14.69 -2.00 -12.96
CA PHE A 127 15.97 -1.31 -13.12
C PHE A 127 17.12 -2.29 -13.36
N MET A 128 17.14 -3.44 -12.67
CA MET A 128 18.08 -4.52 -12.95
C MET A 128 17.87 -5.16 -14.33
N TRP A 129 16.63 -5.22 -14.82
CA TRP A 129 16.32 -5.66 -16.18
C TRP A 129 16.84 -4.67 -17.23
N CYS A 130 16.73 -3.36 -17.01
CA CYS A 130 17.37 -2.34 -17.86
C CYS A 130 18.89 -2.51 -17.90
N GLU A 131 19.52 -2.79 -16.76
CA GLU A 131 20.96 -3.09 -16.72
C GLU A 131 21.32 -4.31 -17.58
N LYS A 132 20.50 -5.36 -17.51
CA LYS A 132 20.71 -6.55 -18.34
C LYS A 132 20.64 -6.24 -19.83
N ILE A 133 19.70 -5.40 -20.27
CA ILE A 133 19.54 -5.02 -21.68
C ILE A 133 20.72 -4.17 -22.16
N THR A 134 21.17 -3.23 -21.35
CA THR A 134 22.19 -2.24 -21.77
C THR A 134 23.62 -2.71 -21.53
N GLU A 135 23.89 -3.29 -20.36
CA GLU A 135 25.22 -3.70 -19.92
C GLU A 135 25.45 -5.21 -20.09
N GLY A 136 24.40 -6.01 -20.29
CA GLY A 136 24.44 -7.45 -20.51
C GLY A 136 24.29 -8.28 -19.23
N GLU A 137 24.63 -9.57 -19.34
CA GLU A 137 24.55 -10.53 -18.23
C GLU A 137 25.60 -10.24 -17.13
N ARG A 138 25.42 -10.88 -15.96
CA ARG A 138 26.24 -10.67 -14.76
C ARG A 138 27.75 -10.59 -15.05
N ASN A 139 28.28 -11.55 -15.76
CA ASN A 139 29.73 -11.62 -16.05
C ASN A 139 30.18 -10.47 -16.99
N GLN A 140 29.32 -10.04 -17.92
CA GLN A 140 29.59 -8.90 -18.81
C GLN A 140 29.59 -7.59 -18.02
N ARG A 141 28.65 -7.44 -17.08
CA ARG A 141 28.59 -6.27 -16.18
C ARG A 141 29.83 -6.16 -15.29
N ILE A 142 30.30 -7.27 -14.71
CA ILE A 142 31.52 -7.30 -13.91
C ILE A 142 32.73 -6.89 -14.76
N LYS A 143 32.85 -7.44 -15.98
CA LYS A 143 33.93 -7.06 -16.91
C LYS A 143 33.84 -5.59 -17.32
N LEU A 144 32.63 -5.08 -17.61
CA LEU A 144 32.40 -3.68 -17.93
C LEU A 144 32.76 -2.74 -16.78
N GLN A 145 32.48 -3.14 -15.54
CA GLN A 145 32.85 -2.38 -14.36
C GLN A 145 34.38 -2.26 -14.22
N ALA A 146 35.10 -3.36 -14.39
CA ALA A 146 36.56 -3.40 -14.32
C ALA A 146 37.27 -2.75 -15.53
N ALA A 147 36.59 -2.59 -16.69
CA ALA A 147 37.17 -2.03 -17.86
C ALA A 147 37.48 -0.52 -17.68
N PRO A 148 38.55 -0.01 -18.30
CA PRO A 148 38.86 1.42 -18.32
C PRO A 148 37.74 2.22 -19.01
N TRP A 149 37.67 3.51 -18.71
CA TRP A 149 36.70 4.40 -19.37
C TRP A 149 37.01 4.51 -20.88
N GLY A 150 35.99 4.23 -21.68
CA GLY A 150 36.04 4.29 -23.14
C GLY A 150 34.63 4.48 -23.70
N ILE A 151 34.52 4.75 -25.01
CA ILE A 151 33.25 5.05 -25.69
C ILE A 151 32.22 3.96 -25.46
N ASN A 152 32.58 2.68 -25.56
CA ASN A 152 31.64 1.56 -25.34
C ASN A 152 31.11 1.54 -23.90
N LYS A 153 31.96 1.76 -22.89
CA LYS A 153 31.51 1.83 -21.47
C LYS A 153 30.62 3.04 -21.27
N LEU A 154 30.97 4.19 -21.83
CA LEU A 154 30.17 5.41 -21.74
C LEU A 154 28.78 5.21 -22.37
N MET A 155 28.70 4.70 -23.60
CA MET A 155 27.43 4.45 -24.28
C MET A 155 26.53 3.50 -23.54
N ARG A 156 27.01 2.37 -23.01
CA ARG A 156 26.23 1.40 -22.25
C ARG A 156 25.71 1.98 -20.94
N ARG A 157 26.55 2.74 -20.24
CA ARG A 157 26.14 3.41 -18.99
C ARG A 157 25.14 4.54 -19.25
N SER A 158 25.38 5.36 -20.28
CA SER A 158 24.41 6.40 -20.67
C SER A 158 23.06 5.79 -21.04
N ALA A 159 23.04 4.73 -21.87
CA ALA A 159 21.81 4.03 -22.22
C ALA A 159 21.06 3.48 -20.99
N LYS A 160 21.79 2.92 -20.02
CA LYS A 160 21.20 2.48 -18.74
C LYS A 160 20.54 3.63 -17.99
N HIS A 161 21.27 4.73 -17.78
CA HIS A 161 20.74 5.87 -17.02
C HIS A 161 19.60 6.58 -17.75
N THR A 162 19.61 6.61 -19.08
CA THR A 162 18.50 7.13 -19.90
C THR A 162 17.23 6.29 -19.69
N LEU A 163 17.34 4.94 -19.74
CA LEU A 163 16.19 4.07 -19.47
C LEU A 163 15.68 4.21 -18.04
N TRP A 164 16.58 4.28 -17.07
CA TRP A 164 16.20 4.50 -15.68
C TRP A 164 15.46 5.83 -15.49
N LEU A 165 15.98 6.90 -16.09
CA LEU A 165 15.36 8.22 -16.02
C LEU A 165 13.98 8.24 -16.71
N ALA A 166 13.86 7.60 -17.89
CA ALA A 166 12.59 7.50 -18.60
C ALA A 166 11.52 6.77 -17.78
N ILE A 167 11.86 5.62 -17.18
CA ILE A 167 10.95 4.87 -16.31
C ILE A 167 10.61 5.66 -15.05
N SER A 168 11.58 6.35 -14.45
CA SER A 168 11.35 7.21 -13.28
C SER A 168 10.43 8.37 -13.62
N LEU A 169 10.63 9.02 -14.78
CA LEU A 169 9.77 10.12 -15.23
C LEU A 169 8.35 9.63 -15.49
N LEU A 170 8.18 8.47 -16.14
CA LEU A 170 6.87 7.87 -16.34
C LEU A 170 6.20 7.56 -15.01
N THR A 171 6.95 7.05 -14.02
CA THR A 171 6.44 6.78 -12.67
C THR A 171 6.02 8.05 -11.96
N GLY A 172 6.85 9.11 -12.00
CA GLY A 172 6.55 10.41 -11.39
C GLY A 172 5.33 11.08 -12.03
N LEU A 173 5.26 11.07 -13.36
CA LEU A 173 4.11 11.60 -14.11
C LEU A 173 2.83 10.85 -13.77
N THR A 174 2.86 9.51 -13.76
CA THR A 174 1.71 8.67 -13.40
C THR A 174 1.25 8.92 -11.98
N PHE A 175 2.18 9.03 -11.02
CA PHE A 175 1.84 9.28 -9.62
C PHE A 175 1.15 10.64 -9.46
N VAL A 176 1.69 11.70 -10.05
CA VAL A 176 1.06 13.04 -10.03
C VAL A 176 -0.26 13.02 -10.79
N GLY A 177 -0.38 12.19 -11.83
CA GLY A 177 -1.60 12.00 -12.61
C GLY A 177 -2.78 11.40 -11.82
N TYR A 178 -2.55 10.84 -10.63
CA TYR A 178 -3.63 10.49 -9.71
C TYR A 178 -4.22 11.69 -8.96
N PHE A 179 -3.48 12.81 -8.90
CA PHE A 179 -3.90 14.03 -8.20
C PHE A 179 -4.28 15.17 -9.15
N THR A 180 -3.83 15.07 -10.39
CA THR A 180 -4.13 16.05 -11.45
C THR A 180 -4.51 15.26 -12.71
N PRO A 181 -5.52 15.66 -13.49
CA PRO A 181 -5.93 14.93 -14.67
C PRO A 181 -4.74 14.63 -15.60
N ILE A 182 -4.50 13.32 -15.86
CA ILE A 182 -3.27 12.84 -16.52
C ILE A 182 -3.11 13.35 -17.95
N ARG A 183 -4.21 13.52 -18.70
CA ARG A 183 -4.15 13.91 -20.11
C ARG A 183 -3.66 15.34 -20.29
N PRO A 184 -4.26 16.37 -19.63
CA PRO A 184 -3.69 17.72 -19.60
C PRO A 184 -2.25 17.73 -19.05
N LEU A 185 -1.99 17.02 -17.96
CA LEU A 185 -0.66 16.95 -17.35
C LEU A 185 0.41 16.42 -18.32
N ALA A 186 0.08 15.39 -19.11
CA ALA A 186 0.98 14.85 -20.14
C ALA A 186 1.19 15.82 -21.31
N GLU A 187 0.14 16.51 -21.74
CA GLU A 187 0.21 17.55 -22.79
C GLU A 187 1.07 18.74 -22.33
N GLU A 188 0.86 19.23 -21.10
CA GLU A 188 1.65 20.30 -20.49
C GLU A 188 3.13 19.92 -20.35
N LEU A 189 3.42 18.64 -20.06
CA LEU A 189 4.81 18.15 -20.03
C LEU A 189 5.46 18.20 -21.43
N LEU A 190 4.74 17.78 -22.47
CA LEU A 190 5.24 17.78 -23.85
C LEU A 190 5.41 19.20 -24.43
N THR A 191 4.52 20.12 -24.05
CA THR A 191 4.57 21.54 -24.47
C THR A 191 5.46 22.40 -23.57
N LEU A 192 6.03 21.82 -22.49
CA LEU A 192 6.84 22.54 -21.49
C LEU A 192 6.07 23.68 -20.80
N GLN A 193 4.74 23.56 -20.69
CA GLN A 193 3.85 24.57 -20.07
C GLN A 193 3.30 24.13 -18.70
N MET A 194 3.93 23.12 -18.10
CA MET A 194 3.49 22.59 -16.81
C MET A 194 3.57 23.62 -15.69
N SER A 195 2.57 23.64 -14.81
CA SER A 195 2.56 24.51 -13.63
C SER A 195 3.77 24.20 -12.74
N GLY A 196 4.31 25.22 -12.05
CA GLY A 196 5.48 25.04 -11.20
C GLY A 196 5.27 24.00 -10.09
N VAL A 197 4.06 23.88 -9.55
CA VAL A 197 3.70 22.89 -8.51
C VAL A 197 3.70 21.47 -9.10
N SER A 198 3.04 21.26 -10.24
CA SER A 198 3.01 19.96 -10.90
C SER A 198 4.40 19.52 -11.33
N LEU A 199 5.19 20.43 -11.89
CA LEU A 199 6.58 20.15 -12.31
C LEU A 199 7.44 19.75 -11.10
N PHE A 200 7.33 20.48 -9.99
CA PHE A 200 8.06 20.14 -8.75
C PHE A 200 7.76 18.69 -8.31
N TRP A 201 6.48 18.32 -8.23
CA TRP A 201 6.11 16.98 -7.79
C TRP A 201 6.51 15.88 -8.77
N VAL A 202 6.37 16.12 -10.09
CA VAL A 202 6.83 15.17 -11.12
C VAL A 202 8.33 14.95 -10.99
N LEU A 203 9.13 16.00 -10.87
CA LEU A 203 10.58 15.89 -10.70
C LEU A 203 10.96 15.23 -9.36
N PHE A 204 10.27 15.56 -8.28
CA PHE A 204 10.48 14.95 -6.97
C PHE A 204 10.28 13.43 -7.01
N PHE A 205 9.14 12.95 -7.52
CA PHE A 205 8.87 11.51 -7.61
C PHE A 205 9.75 10.80 -8.65
N THR A 206 10.13 11.50 -9.72
CA THR A 206 11.14 11.01 -10.68
C THR A 206 12.48 10.79 -9.99
N GLY A 207 12.98 11.78 -9.25
CA GLY A 207 14.23 11.70 -8.50
C GLY A 207 14.17 10.62 -7.41
N ALA A 208 13.08 10.58 -6.65
CA ALA A 208 12.87 9.56 -5.61
C ALA A 208 12.89 8.13 -6.20
N THR A 209 12.18 7.89 -7.30
CA THR A 209 12.17 6.57 -7.97
C THR A 209 13.56 6.21 -8.49
N TYR A 210 14.23 7.14 -9.15
CA TYR A 210 15.56 6.94 -9.70
C TYR A 210 16.59 6.59 -8.61
N ILE A 211 16.56 7.31 -7.49
CA ILE A 211 17.49 7.08 -6.37
C ILE A 211 17.16 5.76 -5.66
N ASN A 212 15.88 5.54 -5.31
CA ASN A 212 15.47 4.36 -4.55
C ASN A 212 15.64 3.05 -5.33
N ALA A 213 15.24 3.00 -6.59
CA ALA A 213 15.31 1.78 -7.39
C ALA A 213 16.67 1.58 -8.06
N GLY A 214 17.37 2.66 -8.41
CA GLY A 214 18.66 2.61 -9.11
C GLY A 214 19.87 2.51 -8.19
N TRP A 215 19.92 3.34 -7.16
CA TRP A 215 21.11 3.49 -6.31
C TRP A 215 20.99 2.78 -4.96
N LEU A 216 19.91 3.05 -4.23
CA LEU A 216 19.73 2.51 -2.88
C LEU A 216 19.30 1.04 -2.89
N ARG A 217 18.43 0.63 -3.80
CA ARG A 217 17.99 -0.75 -4.02
C ARG A 217 17.65 -1.49 -2.71
N GLU A 218 18.46 -2.54 -2.41
CA GLU A 218 18.31 -3.35 -1.20
C GLU A 218 18.56 -2.57 0.09
N ALA A 219 19.34 -1.50 0.05
CA ALA A 219 19.59 -0.67 1.23
C ALA A 219 18.30 0.00 1.76
N VAL A 220 17.34 0.34 0.89
CA VAL A 220 16.02 0.81 1.30
C VAL A 220 15.32 -0.22 2.17
N CYS A 221 15.34 -1.50 1.75
CA CYS A 221 14.70 -2.59 2.50
C CYS A 221 15.40 -2.86 3.84
N MET A 222 16.73 -2.74 3.90
CA MET A 222 17.52 -3.08 5.10
C MET A 222 17.55 -1.94 6.13
N HIS A 223 17.60 -0.68 5.67
CA HIS A 223 17.90 0.46 6.56
C HIS A 223 16.72 1.43 6.70
N MET A 224 15.91 1.61 5.67
CA MET A 224 14.84 2.62 5.65
C MET A 224 13.45 2.04 5.93
N CYS A 225 13.18 0.80 5.51
CA CYS A 225 11.86 0.20 5.63
C CYS A 225 11.60 -0.32 7.05
N PRO A 226 10.68 0.28 7.82
CA PRO A 226 10.37 -0.18 9.17
C PRO A 226 9.73 -1.57 9.17
N TYR A 227 8.95 -1.89 8.14
CA TYR A 227 8.26 -3.17 8.00
C TYR A 227 9.23 -4.36 7.98
N ALA A 228 10.40 -4.23 7.36
CA ALA A 228 11.39 -5.31 7.32
C ALA A 228 11.88 -5.73 8.72
N ARG A 229 11.92 -4.80 9.68
CA ARG A 229 12.27 -5.08 11.08
C ARG A 229 11.09 -5.70 11.84
N PHE A 230 9.88 -5.18 11.67
CA PHE A 230 8.69 -5.73 12.30
C PHE A 230 8.41 -7.18 11.87
N GLN A 231 8.61 -7.50 10.60
CA GLN A 231 8.41 -8.85 10.08
C GLN A 231 9.23 -9.91 10.82
N SER A 232 10.50 -9.64 11.11
CA SER A 232 11.38 -10.62 11.72
C SER A 232 10.91 -11.06 13.12
N VAL A 233 10.20 -10.18 13.84
CA VAL A 233 9.61 -10.46 15.17
C VAL A 233 8.29 -11.23 15.06
N MET A 234 7.65 -11.18 13.89
CA MET A 234 6.35 -11.82 13.66
C MET A 234 6.45 -13.29 13.26
N PHE A 235 7.63 -13.78 12.90
CA PHE A 235 7.83 -15.18 12.53
C PHE A 235 7.66 -16.10 13.74
N ASP A 236 7.12 -17.25 13.49
CA ASP A 236 7.05 -18.37 14.42
C ASP A 236 7.55 -19.66 13.73
N LYS A 237 7.59 -20.76 14.47
CA LYS A 237 8.12 -22.05 13.97
C LYS A 237 7.32 -22.64 12.80
N ASP A 238 6.10 -22.20 12.59
CA ASP A 238 5.22 -22.64 11.51
C ASP A 238 5.13 -21.61 10.35
N THR A 239 5.81 -20.48 10.45
CA THR A 239 5.87 -19.49 9.36
C THR A 239 6.68 -20.06 8.20
N LEU A 240 6.08 -20.03 7.00
CA LEU A 240 6.75 -20.47 5.78
C LEU A 240 7.84 -19.47 5.38
N THR A 241 9.08 -19.92 5.38
CA THR A 241 10.26 -19.14 4.96
C THR A 241 11.07 -19.90 3.93
N ILE A 242 11.91 -19.21 3.18
CA ILE A 242 12.84 -19.89 2.27
C ILE A 242 13.97 -20.44 3.10
N SER A 243 14.16 -21.74 3.05
CA SER A 243 15.19 -22.45 3.83
C SER A 243 15.93 -23.48 2.98
N TYR A 244 17.17 -23.72 3.35
CA TYR A 244 18.02 -24.77 2.81
C TYR A 244 17.95 -25.98 3.71
N ASP A 245 17.77 -27.15 3.12
CA ASP A 245 17.76 -28.43 3.84
C ASP A 245 19.21 -28.86 4.11
N VAL A 246 19.70 -28.57 5.31
CA VAL A 246 21.06 -28.89 5.76
C VAL A 246 21.27 -30.40 5.84
N ALA A 247 20.27 -31.16 6.33
CA ALA A 247 20.39 -32.61 6.51
C ALA A 247 20.58 -33.33 5.17
N ARG A 248 19.93 -32.82 4.11
CA ARG A 248 20.03 -33.37 2.76
C ARG A 248 21.24 -32.82 2.00
N GLY A 249 21.61 -31.55 2.22
CA GLY A 249 22.58 -30.82 1.41
C GLY A 249 24.01 -30.87 1.86
N GLU A 250 24.28 -31.09 3.15
CA GLU A 250 25.64 -31.16 3.70
C GLU A 250 26.14 -32.62 3.75
N ASN A 251 27.45 -32.89 3.61
CA ASN A 251 28.51 -31.94 3.29
C ASN A 251 28.47 -31.55 1.80
N ARG A 252 28.58 -30.25 1.52
CA ARG A 252 28.56 -29.72 0.14
C ARG A 252 29.95 -29.86 -0.51
N GLY A 253 29.95 -30.18 -1.80
CA GLY A 253 31.20 -30.29 -2.57
C GLY A 253 30.99 -30.50 -4.05
N PRO A 254 31.93 -30.05 -4.89
CA PRO A 254 31.85 -30.20 -6.33
C PRO A 254 32.00 -31.67 -6.75
N ARG A 255 31.17 -32.12 -7.69
CA ARG A 255 31.22 -33.48 -8.25
C ARG A 255 30.64 -33.56 -9.66
N LYS A 256 30.96 -34.65 -10.36
CA LYS A 256 30.38 -35.00 -11.64
C LYS A 256 28.98 -35.60 -11.44
N ARG A 257 28.15 -35.53 -12.46
CA ARG A 257 26.77 -36.05 -12.47
C ARG A 257 26.69 -37.55 -12.19
N GLU A 258 27.69 -38.29 -12.69
CA GLU A 258 27.73 -39.76 -12.63
C GLU A 258 28.04 -40.29 -11.21
N VAL A 259 28.58 -39.45 -10.34
CA VAL A 259 28.97 -39.83 -8.98
C VAL A 259 27.81 -39.62 -8.01
N LYS A 260 27.36 -40.70 -7.36
CA LYS A 260 26.30 -40.60 -6.35
C LYS A 260 26.80 -39.92 -5.08
N PRO A 261 26.04 -39.06 -4.45
CA PRO A 261 26.45 -38.32 -3.26
C PRO A 261 26.92 -39.23 -2.14
N ALA A 262 26.16 -40.30 -1.89
CA ALA A 262 26.47 -41.26 -0.80
C ALA A 262 27.81 -41.99 -0.95
N GLU A 263 28.31 -42.20 -2.18
CA GLU A 263 29.56 -42.89 -2.46
C GLU A 263 30.79 -42.07 -2.05
N VAL A 264 30.64 -40.71 -2.01
CA VAL A 264 31.74 -39.79 -1.68
C VAL A 264 31.51 -39.06 -0.33
N GLY A 265 30.50 -39.46 0.44
CA GLY A 265 30.18 -38.86 1.73
C GLY A 265 29.69 -37.39 1.63
N LEU A 266 29.14 -36.99 0.50
CA LEU A 266 28.63 -35.66 0.23
C LEU A 266 27.10 -35.64 0.23
N GLY A 267 26.53 -34.51 0.57
CA GLY A 267 25.10 -34.24 0.42
C GLY A 267 24.72 -33.83 -1.01
N ASP A 268 23.46 -33.48 -1.27
CA ASP A 268 22.96 -33.15 -2.61
C ASP A 268 23.50 -31.78 -3.13
N CYS A 269 23.99 -30.90 -2.29
CA CYS A 269 24.57 -29.62 -2.69
C CYS A 269 25.94 -29.79 -3.36
N ILE A 270 26.04 -29.32 -4.64
CA ILE A 270 27.32 -29.40 -5.40
C ILE A 270 28.16 -28.12 -5.28
N ASP A 271 27.86 -27.24 -4.34
CA ASP A 271 28.52 -25.96 -4.10
C ASP A 271 28.67 -25.05 -5.35
N CYS A 272 27.70 -25.06 -6.25
CA CYS A 272 27.74 -24.25 -7.47
C CYS A 272 27.55 -22.76 -7.24
N GLN A 273 27.17 -22.32 -6.05
CA GLN A 273 26.92 -20.93 -5.62
C GLN A 273 25.88 -20.17 -6.48
N LEU A 274 25.06 -20.89 -7.27
CA LEU A 274 24.08 -20.24 -8.13
C LEU A 274 22.99 -19.54 -7.31
N CYS A 275 22.56 -20.13 -6.19
CA CYS A 275 21.61 -19.53 -5.24
C CYS A 275 22.08 -18.15 -4.74
N VAL A 276 23.38 -17.96 -4.51
CA VAL A 276 23.98 -16.69 -4.11
C VAL A 276 24.02 -15.71 -5.29
N GLN A 277 24.39 -16.19 -6.48
CA GLN A 277 24.52 -15.34 -7.67
C GLN A 277 23.18 -14.79 -8.18
N VAL A 278 22.07 -15.47 -7.95
CA VAL A 278 20.72 -14.99 -8.35
C VAL A 278 20.08 -14.11 -7.28
N CYS A 279 20.63 -14.09 -6.07
CA CYS A 279 20.05 -13.37 -4.94
C CYS A 279 20.16 -11.85 -5.14
N PRO A 280 19.05 -11.10 -5.13
CA PRO A 280 19.08 -9.65 -5.31
C PRO A 280 19.69 -8.92 -4.10
N THR A 281 19.70 -9.53 -2.93
CA THR A 281 20.32 -8.99 -1.72
C THR A 281 21.71 -9.58 -1.44
N GLY A 282 22.17 -10.52 -2.29
CA GLY A 282 23.52 -11.09 -2.23
C GLY A 282 23.82 -11.98 -1.03
N ILE A 283 22.79 -12.53 -0.38
CA ILE A 283 22.95 -13.45 0.76
C ILE A 283 23.26 -14.88 0.29
N ASP A 284 23.87 -15.65 1.18
CA ASP A 284 23.96 -17.11 1.04
C ASP A 284 22.90 -17.77 1.91
N ILE A 285 21.84 -18.26 1.28
CA ILE A 285 20.71 -18.91 2.00
C ILE A 285 21.13 -20.23 2.67
N ARG A 286 22.27 -20.80 2.30
CA ARG A 286 22.78 -22.04 2.89
C ARG A 286 23.33 -21.83 4.30
N ASP A 287 23.65 -20.59 4.65
CA ASP A 287 24.06 -20.20 6.01
C ASP A 287 22.85 -19.91 6.92
N GLY A 288 21.65 -20.34 6.50
CA GLY A 288 20.39 -20.17 7.23
C GLY A 288 19.61 -18.93 6.82
N LEU A 289 18.47 -18.71 7.50
CA LEU A 289 17.60 -17.54 7.28
C LEU A 289 18.32 -16.27 7.75
N GLN A 290 18.45 -15.31 6.85
CA GLN A 290 19.06 -14.01 7.12
C GLN A 290 18.03 -12.88 7.02
N MET A 291 18.28 -11.82 7.81
CA MET A 291 17.36 -10.66 7.84
C MET A 291 17.24 -9.96 6.48
N GLU A 292 18.22 -10.05 5.62
CA GLU A 292 18.26 -9.48 4.28
C GLU A 292 17.43 -10.27 3.26
N CYS A 293 16.98 -11.49 3.60
CA CYS A 293 16.14 -12.28 2.70
C CYS A 293 14.78 -11.61 2.47
N ILE A 294 14.46 -11.29 1.22
CA ILE A 294 13.16 -10.70 0.84
C ILE A 294 12.10 -11.74 0.45
N GLY A 295 12.36 -13.02 0.62
CA GLY A 295 11.40 -14.09 0.29
C GLY A 295 11.06 -14.22 -1.20
N CYS A 296 11.95 -13.85 -2.11
CA CYS A 296 11.68 -13.78 -3.57
C CYS A 296 11.78 -15.13 -4.30
N ALA A 297 12.22 -16.19 -3.64
CA ALA A 297 12.37 -17.55 -4.17
C ALA A 297 13.29 -17.71 -5.41
N ALA A 298 14.10 -16.73 -5.75
CA ALA A 298 15.07 -16.85 -6.85
C ALA A 298 16.06 -18.00 -6.65
N CYS A 299 16.47 -18.23 -5.40
CA CYS A 299 17.37 -19.32 -5.04
C CYS A 299 16.72 -20.69 -5.19
N ILE A 300 15.40 -20.82 -5.00
CA ILE A 300 14.65 -22.06 -5.22
C ILE A 300 14.71 -22.43 -6.71
N ASP A 301 14.24 -21.55 -7.59
CA ASP A 301 14.25 -21.79 -9.04
C ASP A 301 15.67 -22.12 -9.55
N ALA A 302 16.67 -21.38 -9.07
CA ALA A 302 18.06 -21.60 -9.47
C ALA A 302 18.60 -22.96 -8.98
N CYS A 303 18.30 -23.36 -7.75
CA CYS A 303 18.71 -24.63 -7.17
C CYS A 303 18.02 -25.80 -7.87
N ASP A 304 16.70 -25.72 -8.06
CA ASP A 304 15.91 -26.75 -8.75
C ASP A 304 16.42 -26.99 -10.16
N SER A 305 16.82 -25.92 -10.88
CA SER A 305 17.43 -26.07 -12.22
C SER A 305 18.74 -26.88 -12.21
N ILE A 306 19.48 -26.84 -11.10
CA ILE A 306 20.70 -27.63 -10.92
C ILE A 306 20.37 -29.04 -10.46
N MET A 307 19.42 -29.21 -9.56
CA MET A 307 18.94 -30.53 -9.13
C MET A 307 18.44 -31.36 -10.33
N ASP A 308 17.66 -30.75 -11.21
CA ASP A 308 17.22 -31.39 -12.47
C ASP A 308 18.41 -31.82 -13.35
N LYS A 309 19.42 -30.97 -13.51
CA LYS A 309 20.63 -31.29 -14.29
C LYS A 309 21.43 -32.45 -13.70
N MET A 310 21.47 -32.54 -12.38
CA MET A 310 22.14 -33.59 -11.66
C MET A 310 21.34 -34.88 -11.55
N GLY A 311 20.01 -34.82 -11.85
CA GLY A 311 19.07 -35.92 -11.66
C GLY A 311 18.71 -36.16 -10.19
N TYR A 312 18.78 -35.10 -9.36
CA TYR A 312 18.42 -35.18 -7.93
C TYR A 312 16.99 -34.63 -7.75
N ALA A 313 16.34 -35.01 -6.65
CA ALA A 313 15.03 -34.49 -6.30
C ALA A 313 15.10 -32.98 -6.07
N ARG A 314 14.10 -32.22 -6.54
CA ARG A 314 13.95 -30.80 -6.26
C ARG A 314 13.70 -30.52 -4.80
N GLY A 315 13.71 -29.25 -4.40
CA GLY A 315 13.34 -28.79 -3.07
C GLY A 315 14.48 -28.82 -2.06
N LEU A 316 15.75 -28.85 -2.49
CA LEU A 316 16.89 -28.66 -1.58
C LEU A 316 16.88 -27.26 -0.95
N ILE A 317 16.36 -26.25 -1.68
CA ILE A 317 15.95 -24.97 -1.15
C ILE A 317 14.46 -24.84 -1.45
N SER A 318 13.65 -24.58 -0.41
CA SER A 318 12.18 -24.55 -0.57
C SER A 318 11.52 -23.58 0.42
N TYR A 319 10.24 -23.28 0.19
CA TYR A 319 9.40 -22.70 1.23
C TYR A 319 9.03 -23.77 2.23
N THR A 320 9.49 -23.61 3.45
CA THR A 320 9.26 -24.58 4.53
C THR A 320 9.20 -23.87 5.88
N SER A 321 8.66 -24.55 6.88
CA SER A 321 8.66 -24.08 8.26
C SER A 321 9.79 -24.73 9.07
N GLU A 322 10.16 -24.12 10.19
CA GLU A 322 11.15 -24.71 11.10
C GLU A 322 10.70 -26.09 11.60
N HIS A 323 9.40 -26.25 11.92
CA HIS A 323 8.85 -27.56 12.29
C HIS A 323 9.04 -28.62 11.20
N GLN A 324 8.85 -28.26 9.94
CA GLN A 324 9.03 -29.19 8.82
C GLN A 324 10.50 -29.55 8.60
N LEU A 325 11.44 -28.62 8.80
CA LEU A 325 12.88 -28.91 8.75
C LEU A 325 13.33 -29.87 9.86
N GLN A 326 12.62 -29.82 11.00
CA GLN A 326 12.87 -30.73 12.12
C GLN A 326 12.14 -32.08 11.98
N GLY A 327 11.56 -32.41 10.82
CA GLY A 327 10.83 -33.65 10.53
C GLY A 327 9.36 -33.68 10.96
N GLY A 328 8.82 -32.55 11.43
CA GLY A 328 7.40 -32.40 11.79
C GLY A 328 6.53 -31.95 10.60
N LYS A 329 5.32 -31.50 10.89
CA LYS A 329 4.39 -30.92 9.92
C LYS A 329 4.11 -29.47 10.27
N THR A 330 3.97 -28.61 9.26
CA THR A 330 3.54 -27.22 9.43
C THR A 330 2.10 -27.15 9.88
N HIS A 331 1.81 -26.44 10.96
CA HIS A 331 0.45 -26.23 11.46
C HIS A 331 -0.11 -24.95 10.84
N LEU A 332 -1.06 -25.11 9.91
CA LEU A 332 -1.74 -23.97 9.28
C LEU A 332 -2.79 -23.38 10.20
N LEU A 333 -3.57 -24.24 10.90
CA LEU A 333 -4.58 -23.80 11.86
C LEU A 333 -3.95 -23.60 13.24
N ARG A 334 -3.41 -22.42 13.46
CA ARG A 334 -2.79 -22.02 14.73
C ARG A 334 -3.48 -20.78 15.31
N PRO A 335 -3.57 -20.65 16.65
CA PRO A 335 -4.34 -19.57 17.28
C PRO A 335 -3.97 -18.18 16.78
N ARG A 336 -2.69 -17.95 16.54
CA ARG A 336 -2.16 -16.66 16.05
C ARG A 336 -2.69 -16.32 14.67
N LEU A 337 -2.64 -17.24 13.71
CA LEU A 337 -3.13 -17.01 12.35
C LEU A 337 -4.66 -16.90 12.31
N ILE A 338 -5.35 -17.75 13.09
CA ILE A 338 -6.81 -17.69 13.24
C ILE A 338 -7.22 -16.32 13.80
N GLY A 339 -6.53 -15.82 14.85
CA GLY A 339 -6.80 -14.51 15.44
C GLY A 339 -6.68 -13.37 14.44
N TYR A 340 -5.57 -13.30 13.68
CA TYR A 340 -5.40 -12.28 12.64
C TYR A 340 -6.47 -12.38 11.55
N THR A 341 -6.81 -13.59 11.10
CA THR A 341 -7.81 -13.80 10.05
C THR A 341 -9.21 -13.43 10.54
N ALA A 342 -9.57 -13.79 11.79
CA ALA A 342 -10.85 -13.43 12.37
C ALA A 342 -11.01 -11.91 12.51
N VAL A 343 -10.02 -11.22 13.06
CA VAL A 343 -10.03 -9.76 13.17
C VAL A 343 -10.15 -9.11 11.80
N LEU A 344 -9.40 -9.60 10.81
CA LEU A 344 -9.44 -9.08 9.44
C LEU A 344 -10.84 -9.24 8.82
N LEU A 345 -11.47 -10.41 8.98
CA LEU A 345 -12.84 -10.65 8.50
C LEU A 345 -13.85 -9.70 9.15
N VAL A 346 -13.78 -9.52 10.46
CA VAL A 346 -14.66 -8.58 11.19
C VAL A 346 -14.49 -7.16 10.65
N MET A 347 -13.24 -6.71 10.46
CA MET A 347 -12.95 -5.36 9.95
C MET A 347 -13.43 -5.18 8.50
N ILE A 348 -13.22 -6.18 7.63
CA ILE A 348 -13.72 -6.13 6.25
C ILE A 348 -15.25 -6.08 6.23
N THR A 349 -15.92 -6.91 7.06
CA THR A 349 -17.38 -6.90 7.17
C THR A 349 -17.88 -5.54 7.65
N ALA A 350 -17.27 -4.97 8.68
CA ALA A 350 -17.62 -3.64 9.17
C ALA A 350 -17.44 -2.55 8.12
N LEU A 351 -16.35 -2.61 7.34
CA LEU A 351 -16.12 -1.67 6.22
C LEU A 351 -17.18 -1.83 5.12
N VAL A 352 -17.54 -3.06 4.76
CA VAL A 352 -18.57 -3.32 3.74
C VAL A 352 -19.93 -2.79 4.20
N VAL A 353 -20.31 -3.05 5.46
CA VAL A 353 -21.55 -2.51 6.05
C VAL A 353 -21.54 -0.98 6.01
N ALA A 354 -20.43 -0.35 6.46
CA ALA A 354 -20.30 1.11 6.43
C ALA A 354 -20.36 1.72 5.03
N LEU A 355 -19.89 0.97 4.00
CA LEU A 355 -19.99 1.41 2.60
C LEU A 355 -21.42 1.27 2.06
N VAL A 356 -22.14 0.23 2.43
CA VAL A 356 -23.54 -0.01 2.01
C VAL A 356 -24.49 0.97 2.69
N GLU A 357 -24.28 1.23 3.99
CA GLU A 357 -25.11 2.16 4.78
C GLU A 357 -24.67 3.63 4.65
N ARG A 358 -23.72 3.92 3.75
CA ARG A 358 -23.22 5.28 3.56
C ARG A 358 -24.36 6.22 3.12
N PRO A 359 -24.61 7.33 3.85
CA PRO A 359 -25.65 8.28 3.46
C PRO A 359 -25.31 8.95 2.13
N MET A 360 -26.25 8.93 1.19
CA MET A 360 -26.12 9.51 -0.15
C MET A 360 -26.32 11.04 -0.18
N VAL A 361 -26.80 11.62 0.91
CA VAL A 361 -26.87 13.07 1.15
C VAL A 361 -26.15 13.39 2.45
N SER A 362 -25.45 14.52 2.50
CA SER A 362 -24.83 15.02 3.73
C SER A 362 -25.35 16.40 4.05
N LEU A 363 -25.73 16.60 5.28
CA LEU A 363 -26.15 17.88 5.84
C LEU A 363 -25.18 18.29 6.94
N ASP A 364 -24.61 19.47 6.84
CA ASP A 364 -23.84 20.12 7.89
C ASP A 364 -24.50 21.48 8.22
N VAL A 365 -24.65 21.76 9.52
CA VAL A 365 -25.37 22.95 9.98
C VAL A 365 -24.44 23.83 10.78
N SER A 366 -24.17 25.00 10.27
CA SER A 366 -23.42 26.04 11.00
C SER A 366 -24.35 27.18 11.40
N LYS A 367 -24.32 27.53 12.69
CA LYS A 367 -25.05 28.71 13.19
C LYS A 367 -24.22 29.99 12.89
N ASP A 368 -24.87 31.05 12.46
CA ASP A 368 -24.23 32.36 12.36
C ASP A 368 -23.68 32.84 13.71
N ARG A 369 -22.62 33.63 13.67
CA ARG A 369 -21.90 34.11 14.87
C ARG A 369 -22.77 35.00 15.79
N GLY A 370 -23.89 35.52 15.28
CA GLY A 370 -24.89 36.26 16.08
C GLY A 370 -25.52 35.35 17.15
N LEU A 371 -25.79 35.90 18.34
CA LEU A 371 -26.49 35.14 19.38
C LEU A 371 -27.92 34.83 18.97
N PHE A 372 -28.72 35.88 18.69
CA PHE A 372 -30.10 35.85 18.16
C PHE A 372 -30.43 37.21 17.60
N ARG A 373 -31.54 37.28 16.83
CA ARG A 373 -32.14 38.51 16.34
C ARG A 373 -33.62 38.57 16.76
N GLU A 374 -34.18 39.74 16.88
CA GLU A 374 -35.63 39.91 16.95
C GLU A 374 -36.14 40.37 15.58
N ASN A 375 -37.10 39.64 15.01
CA ASN A 375 -37.73 40.03 13.74
C ASN A 375 -38.70 41.21 13.96
N SER A 376 -39.31 41.71 12.86
CA SER A 376 -40.25 42.83 12.90
C SER A 376 -41.52 42.54 13.72
N GLN A 377 -41.79 41.25 14.04
CA GLN A 377 -42.93 40.79 14.81
C GLN A 377 -42.56 40.55 16.31
N GLY A 378 -41.34 40.87 16.71
CA GLY A 378 -40.84 40.66 18.10
C GLY A 378 -40.50 39.22 18.43
N GLN A 379 -40.45 38.31 17.45
CA GLN A 379 -40.08 36.91 17.62
C GLN A 379 -38.55 36.73 17.56
N ILE A 380 -38.06 35.77 18.30
CA ILE A 380 -36.62 35.42 18.31
C ILE A 380 -36.30 34.59 17.06
N GLU A 381 -35.32 35.05 16.31
CA GLU A 381 -34.80 34.42 15.09
C GLU A 381 -33.30 34.07 15.23
N ASN A 382 -32.92 32.88 14.78
CA ASN A 382 -31.51 32.50 14.62
C ASN A 382 -31.27 32.14 13.15
N ILE A 383 -30.11 32.56 12.63
CA ILE A 383 -29.72 32.31 11.24
C ILE A 383 -28.73 31.14 11.22
N TYR A 384 -28.92 30.23 10.28
CA TYR A 384 -28.12 29.06 10.02
C TYR A 384 -27.71 29.00 8.56
N SER A 385 -26.53 28.44 8.30
CA SER A 385 -26.12 28.03 6.95
C SER A 385 -26.15 26.51 6.90
N LEU A 386 -27.00 25.96 6.05
CA LEU A 386 -27.15 24.55 5.78
C LEU A 386 -26.24 24.18 4.60
N LYS A 387 -25.17 23.49 4.84
CA LYS A 387 -24.29 22.97 3.79
C LYS A 387 -24.77 21.58 3.38
N VAL A 388 -25.27 21.48 2.15
CA VAL A 388 -25.80 20.23 1.61
C VAL A 388 -24.90 19.73 0.50
N ILE A 389 -24.65 18.42 0.51
CA ILE A 389 -23.82 17.73 -0.48
C ILE A 389 -24.65 16.60 -1.09
N ASN A 390 -24.88 16.67 -2.40
CA ASN A 390 -25.43 15.55 -3.15
C ASN A 390 -24.29 14.56 -3.46
N LYS A 391 -24.28 13.40 -2.78
CA LYS A 391 -23.26 12.34 -2.98
C LYS A 391 -23.67 11.36 -4.08
N THR A 392 -24.85 11.51 -4.69
CA THR A 392 -25.32 10.66 -5.78
C THR A 392 -24.68 11.03 -7.13
N GLN A 393 -24.85 10.19 -8.12
CA GLN A 393 -24.42 10.45 -9.51
C GLN A 393 -25.53 11.07 -10.38
N GLN A 394 -26.66 11.44 -9.77
CA GLN A 394 -27.82 11.99 -10.45
C GLN A 394 -28.20 13.33 -9.82
N ARG A 395 -28.94 14.14 -10.58
CA ARG A 395 -29.56 15.35 -10.05
C ARG A 395 -30.69 14.90 -9.12
N GLN A 396 -30.73 15.48 -7.90
CA GLN A 396 -31.74 15.18 -6.91
C GLN A 396 -32.36 16.45 -6.33
N ASP A 397 -33.63 16.34 -5.97
CA ASP A 397 -34.38 17.40 -5.34
C ASP A 397 -34.55 17.14 -3.86
N TYR A 398 -34.07 18.04 -3.03
CA TYR A 398 -34.01 17.90 -1.57
C TYR A 398 -34.98 18.85 -0.90
N GLN A 399 -35.68 18.35 0.12
CA GLN A 399 -36.55 19.13 1.00
C GLN A 399 -35.96 19.26 2.39
N PHE A 400 -36.01 20.47 2.96
CA PHE A 400 -35.58 20.75 4.31
C PHE A 400 -36.74 20.81 5.28
N SER A 401 -36.57 20.20 6.47
CA SER A 401 -37.52 20.27 7.58
C SER A 401 -36.80 20.40 8.92
N LEU A 402 -37.51 20.76 9.96
CA LEU A 402 -37.06 20.69 11.33
C LEU A 402 -37.55 19.39 11.97
N VAL A 403 -36.72 18.78 12.81
CA VAL A 403 -37.04 17.57 13.57
C VAL A 403 -37.07 17.91 15.06
N ASP A 404 -38.01 17.36 15.79
CA ASP A 404 -38.22 17.59 17.24
C ASP A 404 -38.33 19.09 17.61
N ALA A 405 -38.97 19.88 16.77
CA ALA A 405 -38.97 21.33 16.84
C ALA A 405 -40.37 21.96 16.62
N ASP A 406 -41.45 21.43 17.23
CA ASP A 406 -42.83 21.89 17.06
C ASP A 406 -43.05 23.39 17.41
N ASP A 407 -42.17 23.94 18.24
CA ASP A 407 -42.20 25.31 18.71
C ASP A 407 -41.44 26.29 17.77
N PHE A 408 -40.93 25.78 16.66
CA PHE A 408 -40.08 26.53 15.73
C PHE A 408 -40.57 26.43 14.29
N GLU A 409 -40.35 27.48 13.53
CA GLU A 409 -40.64 27.54 12.08
C GLU A 409 -39.38 27.78 11.28
N LEU A 410 -39.17 26.94 10.25
CA LEU A 410 -38.09 27.14 9.29
C LEU A 410 -38.49 28.12 8.22
N GLN A 411 -37.77 29.22 8.10
CA GLN A 411 -38.00 30.24 7.08
C GLN A 411 -36.82 30.28 6.08
N GLY A 412 -37.14 30.41 4.80
CA GLY A 412 -36.14 30.46 3.73
C GLY A 412 -36.45 29.45 2.63
N LYS A 413 -35.40 29.03 1.90
CA LYS A 413 -35.54 28.11 0.79
C LYS A 413 -35.61 26.67 1.34
N THR A 414 -36.80 26.06 1.22
CA THR A 414 -37.06 24.68 1.74
C THR A 414 -36.89 23.59 0.68
N LEU A 415 -36.80 23.95 -0.61
CA LEU A 415 -36.57 23.02 -1.74
C LEU A 415 -35.32 23.42 -2.49
N LEU A 416 -34.49 22.43 -2.81
CA LEU A 416 -33.19 22.63 -3.48
C LEU A 416 -32.92 21.50 -4.47
N SER A 417 -32.66 21.84 -5.74
CA SER A 417 -32.20 20.88 -6.76
C SER A 417 -30.69 20.93 -6.88
N LEU A 418 -30.03 19.83 -6.70
CA LEU A 418 -28.56 19.69 -6.73
C LEU A 418 -28.11 18.76 -7.86
N ALA A 419 -27.12 19.22 -8.62
CA ALA A 419 -26.44 18.37 -9.60
C ALA A 419 -25.59 17.28 -8.89
N PRO A 420 -25.14 16.25 -9.61
CA PRO A 420 -24.25 15.23 -9.07
C PRO A 420 -22.99 15.84 -8.44
N GLY A 421 -22.72 15.50 -7.19
CA GLY A 421 -21.55 15.98 -6.47
C GLY A 421 -21.52 17.49 -6.17
N GLU A 422 -22.64 18.19 -6.30
CA GLU A 422 -22.74 19.61 -6.01
C GLU A 422 -22.81 19.86 -4.50
N ILE A 423 -22.16 20.95 -4.09
CA ILE A 423 -22.17 21.45 -2.71
C ILE A 423 -22.82 22.84 -2.75
N VAL A 424 -23.82 23.05 -1.92
CA VAL A 424 -24.46 24.35 -1.79
C VAL A 424 -24.63 24.70 -0.32
N ASP A 425 -24.34 25.96 0.02
CA ASP A 425 -24.66 26.57 1.30
C ASP A 425 -25.98 27.32 1.20
N VAL A 426 -26.99 26.88 1.94
CA VAL A 426 -28.34 27.47 1.95
C VAL A 426 -28.51 28.24 3.25
N PRO A 427 -28.59 29.57 3.21
CA PRO A 427 -28.95 30.34 4.39
C PRO A 427 -30.43 30.15 4.72
N VAL A 428 -30.72 29.81 5.96
CA VAL A 428 -32.08 29.67 6.50
C VAL A 428 -32.18 30.35 7.84
N SER A 429 -33.39 30.77 8.22
CA SER A 429 -33.67 31.25 9.55
C SER A 429 -34.69 30.35 10.27
N VAL A 430 -34.52 30.24 11.56
CA VAL A 430 -35.44 29.52 12.43
C VAL A 430 -36.03 30.51 13.39
N VAL A 431 -37.34 30.60 13.39
CA VAL A 431 -38.14 31.52 14.21
C VAL A 431 -38.85 30.75 15.28
N MET A 432 -38.83 31.26 16.51
CA MET A 432 -39.58 30.71 17.62
C MET A 432 -40.99 31.17 17.59
N LEU A 433 -41.96 30.25 17.64
CA LEU A 433 -43.41 30.52 17.60
C LEU A 433 -44.01 30.70 18.98
N LYS A 434 -43.44 30.08 20.03
CA LYS A 434 -43.90 30.13 21.41
C LYS A 434 -43.13 31.11 22.28
N GLU A 435 -43.63 31.32 23.50
CA GLU A 435 -42.96 32.14 24.53
C GLU A 435 -41.56 31.63 24.84
N ARG A 436 -40.67 32.53 25.26
CA ARG A 436 -39.24 32.33 25.52
C ARG A 436 -39.00 31.10 26.40
N PRO A 437 -38.03 30.24 26.02
CA PRO A 437 -37.73 29.04 26.78
C PRO A 437 -37.16 29.39 28.15
N ALA A 438 -37.36 28.48 29.13
CA ALA A 438 -36.76 28.59 30.45
C ALA A 438 -35.22 28.52 30.46
N SER A 439 -34.62 27.90 29.44
CA SER A 439 -33.16 27.86 29.21
C SER A 439 -32.77 28.71 28.01
N GLY A 440 -31.70 29.50 28.14
CA GLY A 440 -31.19 30.35 27.03
C GLY A 440 -30.68 29.59 25.79
N SER A 441 -30.75 28.26 25.75
CA SER A 441 -30.32 27.44 24.60
C SER A 441 -31.12 26.14 24.54
N GLN A 442 -31.64 25.81 23.33
CA GLN A 442 -32.40 24.59 23.07
C GLN A 442 -31.77 23.85 21.85
N SER A 443 -31.73 22.51 21.90
CA SER A 443 -31.29 21.71 20.75
C SER A 443 -32.39 21.63 19.70
N ILE A 444 -32.06 21.85 18.45
CA ILE A 444 -32.96 21.69 17.29
C ILE A 444 -32.31 20.78 16.25
N GLY A 445 -33.10 19.97 15.56
CA GLY A 445 -32.69 19.11 14.48
C GLY A 445 -33.07 19.71 13.13
N PHE A 446 -32.14 19.66 12.18
CA PHE A 446 -32.41 19.95 10.77
C PHE A 446 -32.37 18.62 10.02
N GLU A 447 -33.32 18.41 9.14
CA GLU A 447 -33.39 17.25 8.28
C GLU A 447 -33.40 17.68 6.83
N VAL A 448 -32.70 16.94 6.00
CA VAL A 448 -32.77 17.00 4.55
C VAL A 448 -33.23 15.64 4.05
N VAL A 449 -34.27 15.61 3.23
CA VAL A 449 -34.84 14.39 2.65
C VAL A 449 -34.82 14.51 1.14
N ASP A 450 -34.50 13.44 0.45
CA ASP A 450 -34.64 13.34 -1.00
C ASP A 450 -36.13 13.25 -1.34
N SER A 451 -36.58 14.11 -2.27
CA SER A 451 -38.01 14.20 -2.66
C SER A 451 -38.48 12.96 -3.43
N ASP A 452 -37.59 12.31 -4.18
CA ASP A 452 -37.87 11.13 -5.00
C ASP A 452 -37.71 9.84 -4.19
N GLU A 453 -36.72 9.80 -3.25
CA GLU A 453 -36.43 8.65 -2.40
C GLU A 453 -36.45 9.06 -0.92
N PRO A 454 -37.59 9.06 -0.24
CA PRO A 454 -37.69 9.49 1.18
C PRO A 454 -36.84 8.67 2.17
N GLY A 455 -36.35 7.51 1.75
CA GLY A 455 -35.38 6.71 2.52
C GLY A 455 -33.98 7.31 2.56
N VAL A 456 -33.67 8.26 1.69
CA VAL A 456 -32.39 8.97 1.64
C VAL A 456 -32.53 10.30 2.36
N TYR A 457 -32.05 10.34 3.59
CA TYR A 457 -32.13 11.53 4.43
C TYR A 457 -30.84 11.72 5.25
N SER A 458 -30.67 12.95 5.77
CA SER A 458 -29.60 13.27 6.71
C SER A 458 -30.13 14.24 7.76
N VAL A 459 -29.76 14.01 9.01
CA VAL A 459 -30.15 14.85 10.14
C VAL A 459 -28.90 15.44 10.80
N ALA A 460 -28.93 16.75 11.01
CA ALA A 460 -27.89 17.47 11.73
C ALA A 460 -28.48 18.25 12.90
N LYS A 461 -27.81 18.20 14.04
CA LYS A 461 -28.25 18.92 15.26
C LYS A 461 -27.51 20.22 15.42
N SER A 462 -28.23 21.26 15.82
CA SER A 462 -27.67 22.55 16.17
C SER A 462 -28.35 23.11 17.45
N ARG A 463 -27.95 24.30 17.87
CA ARG A 463 -28.53 24.94 19.05
C ARG A 463 -29.23 26.24 18.67
N PHE A 464 -30.47 26.36 19.09
CA PHE A 464 -31.21 27.63 19.09
C PHE A 464 -30.88 28.41 20.35
N VAL A 465 -30.57 29.67 20.23
CA VAL A 465 -30.22 30.55 21.36
C VAL A 465 -31.28 31.62 21.49
N ALA A 466 -31.83 31.81 22.68
CA ALA A 466 -32.77 32.83 22.99
C ALA A 466 -32.38 33.53 24.32
N PRO A 467 -32.82 34.78 24.56
CA PRO A 467 -32.66 35.43 25.86
C PRO A 467 -33.39 34.65 26.94
N MET A 468 -32.79 34.51 28.11
CA MET A 468 -33.48 33.92 29.27
C MET A 468 -34.59 34.82 29.75
N ASN A 469 -35.74 34.23 30.12
CA ASN A 469 -36.73 34.97 30.90
C ASN A 469 -36.11 35.35 32.24
N ARG A 470 -36.03 36.63 32.54
CA ARG A 470 -35.69 37.15 33.86
C ARG A 470 -36.88 37.05 34.80
#